data_219051b41a7733f73c97a7f2a11c1b15
#
_entry.id   219051b41a7733f73c97a7f2a11c1b15
#
_cell.length_a   1.000
_cell.length_b   1.000
_cell.length_c   1.000
_cell.angle_alpha   90.00
_cell.angle_beta   90.00
_cell.angle_gamma   90.00
#
_symmetry.space_group_name_H-M   'P 1'
#
loop_
_entity.id
_entity.type
_entity.pdbx_description
1 polymer ?
#
loop_
_entity_poly.entity_id
_entity_poly.type
_entity_poly.pdbx_seq_one_letter_code
_entity_poly.pdbx_strand_id
1 'polypeptide(L)'
;MNLIHIADTHLGLAAFSRLDPESGMNLREKQIYENFLKTIDEIIKQTPDALIHAGDLFDTVKPKTKAYTTVLEALERLHAAEIPLIIIAGNHSMVKTRYTTSPYEVLTYHKSAIKAAYKFRYEQVEIGDTVFHLIPNMLRPEDYRTAYDQIELSPDHNNVLVTHGLATQLKDKRLATVAEHELDGTILSDRFDYIALGHYHRQCQVTDNAWYSGSTEFLTYGEIADAKGGLIVDLGRRGVRHLELPKTPMADCGTIKCGGMHPGDVTAEIIARVEKAGLPRYAMAQVTLDGLAREHGKGIDTKELAGVREQLLDLKIRVRTEAEESPVPLQQDIRLIDYLQEFDAFIGKKGLSEKQRAYIAECGTEVLKTVMDEHRETAE
;
A
#
# COMPACT_ATOMS: atom_id res chain seq x y z
N MET A 1 -3.34 19.52 -21.47
CA MET A 1 -4.14 18.39 -20.95
C MET A 1 -4.17 18.43 -19.43
N ASN A 2 -5.36 18.25 -18.83
CA ASN A 2 -5.56 18.16 -17.38
C ASN A 2 -5.82 16.70 -17.00
N LEU A 3 -4.99 16.15 -16.12
CA LEU A 3 -5.08 14.78 -15.69
C LEU A 3 -5.43 14.69 -14.20
N ILE A 4 -6.09 13.60 -13.79
CA ILE A 4 -6.11 13.20 -12.41
C ILE A 4 -5.29 11.93 -12.27
N HIS A 5 -4.42 11.90 -11.25
CA HIS A 5 -3.57 10.77 -10.93
C HIS A 5 -3.93 10.24 -9.54
N ILE A 6 -4.35 8.98 -9.49
CA ILE A 6 -4.55 8.19 -8.28
C ILE A 6 -3.81 6.86 -8.38
N ALA A 7 -3.59 6.19 -7.24
CA ALA A 7 -3.01 4.86 -7.17
C ALA A 7 -3.44 4.15 -5.86
N ASP A 8 -3.08 2.91 -5.70
CA ASP A 8 -3.09 2.17 -4.44
C ASP A 8 -4.46 2.23 -3.73
N THR A 9 -5.54 1.92 -4.48
CA THR A 9 -6.91 1.92 -3.95
C THR A 9 -7.27 0.65 -3.20
N HIS A 10 -6.56 -0.45 -3.42
CA HIS A 10 -6.64 -1.73 -2.72
C HIS A 10 -8.07 -2.23 -2.50
N LEU A 11 -8.89 -2.25 -3.56
CA LEU A 11 -10.26 -2.75 -3.51
C LEU A 11 -10.28 -4.22 -3.08
N GLY A 12 -11.02 -4.50 -2.01
CA GLY A 12 -11.09 -5.82 -1.42
C GLY A 12 -10.23 -6.01 -0.16
N LEU A 13 -9.46 -5.00 0.25
CA LEU A 13 -8.76 -5.02 1.53
C LEU A 13 -9.76 -5.16 2.67
N ALA A 14 -9.68 -6.30 3.37
CA ALA A 14 -10.45 -6.60 4.57
C ALA A 14 -9.52 -6.53 5.78
N ALA A 15 -9.74 -5.55 6.63
CA ALA A 15 -9.01 -5.38 7.87
C ALA A 15 -9.97 -5.27 9.05
N PHE A 16 -9.45 -5.61 10.24
CA PHE A 16 -10.24 -5.67 11.47
C PHE A 16 -11.35 -6.74 11.42
N SER A 17 -11.94 -7.07 12.58
CA SER A 17 -12.95 -8.14 12.69
C SER A 17 -14.39 -7.64 12.59
N ARG A 18 -14.60 -6.34 12.37
CA ARG A 18 -15.92 -5.76 12.41
C ARG A 18 -16.71 -6.04 11.13
N LEU A 19 -17.94 -6.53 11.30
CA LEU A 19 -18.85 -6.77 10.19
C LEU A 19 -19.92 -5.68 10.14
N ASP A 20 -20.35 -5.36 8.92
CA ASP A 20 -21.51 -4.54 8.68
C ASP A 20 -22.79 -5.34 9.06
N PRO A 21 -23.65 -4.82 9.95
CA PRO A 21 -24.80 -5.58 10.46
C PRO A 21 -25.86 -5.89 9.40
N GLU A 22 -25.93 -5.13 8.33
CA GLU A 22 -26.93 -5.31 7.26
C GLU A 22 -26.45 -6.32 6.21
N SER A 23 -25.22 -6.19 5.75
CA SER A 23 -24.69 -7.01 4.65
C SER A 23 -23.86 -8.20 5.10
N GLY A 24 -23.41 -8.23 6.37
CA GLY A 24 -22.45 -9.21 6.88
C GLY A 24 -21.04 -9.09 6.28
N MET A 25 -20.80 -8.08 5.46
CA MET A 25 -19.49 -7.80 4.87
C MET A 25 -18.52 -7.24 5.92
N ASN A 26 -17.21 -7.48 5.75
CA ASN A 26 -16.21 -6.76 6.53
C ASN A 26 -16.42 -5.24 6.36
N LEU A 27 -16.55 -4.52 7.47
CA LEU A 27 -16.94 -3.12 7.46
C LEU A 27 -15.85 -2.23 6.78
N ARG A 28 -14.56 -2.57 6.98
CA ARG A 28 -13.47 -1.84 6.31
C ARG A 28 -13.53 -2.03 4.80
N GLU A 29 -13.74 -3.24 4.35
CA GLU A 29 -13.88 -3.57 2.93
C GLU A 29 -15.07 -2.80 2.30
N LYS A 30 -16.21 -2.76 3.00
CA LYS A 30 -17.39 -1.99 2.57
C LYS A 30 -17.08 -0.50 2.41
N GLN A 31 -16.40 0.11 3.40
CA GLN A 31 -16.03 1.52 3.36
C GLN A 31 -15.11 1.85 2.18
N ILE A 32 -14.14 0.98 1.88
CA ILE A 32 -13.23 1.17 0.74
C ILE A 32 -14.02 1.18 -0.57
N TYR A 33 -14.96 0.26 -0.76
CA TYR A 33 -15.82 0.24 -1.95
C TYR A 33 -16.67 1.52 -2.08
N GLU A 34 -17.32 1.94 -1.00
CA GLU A 34 -18.17 3.13 -0.98
C GLU A 34 -17.34 4.42 -1.23
N ASN A 35 -16.19 4.53 -0.60
CA ASN A 35 -15.31 5.68 -0.78
C ASN A 35 -14.69 5.71 -2.18
N PHE A 36 -14.39 4.55 -2.77
CA PHE A 36 -13.91 4.48 -4.15
C PHE A 36 -14.96 5.02 -5.14
N LEU A 37 -16.23 4.64 -5.01
CA LEU A 37 -17.29 5.18 -5.87
C LEU A 37 -17.48 6.68 -5.68
N LYS A 38 -17.43 7.18 -4.45
CA LYS A 38 -17.45 8.62 -4.15
C LYS A 38 -16.21 9.32 -4.72
N THR A 39 -15.05 8.67 -4.69
CA THR A 39 -13.81 9.18 -5.32
C THR A 39 -14.00 9.37 -6.82
N ILE A 40 -14.62 8.41 -7.50
CA ILE A 40 -14.94 8.55 -8.93
C ILE A 40 -15.90 9.74 -9.18
N ASP A 41 -16.91 9.92 -8.32
CA ASP A 41 -17.82 11.07 -8.44
C ASP A 41 -17.10 12.42 -8.24
N GLU A 42 -16.15 12.51 -7.30
CA GLU A 42 -15.33 13.71 -7.11
C GLU A 42 -14.38 13.96 -8.29
N ILE A 43 -13.82 12.90 -8.87
CA ILE A 43 -12.99 13.00 -10.08
C ILE A 43 -13.81 13.52 -11.27
N ILE A 44 -15.02 13.02 -11.47
CA ILE A 44 -15.91 13.47 -12.55
C ILE A 44 -16.23 14.96 -12.42
N LYS A 45 -16.42 15.48 -11.22
CA LYS A 45 -16.64 16.92 -10.96
C LYS A 45 -15.45 17.80 -11.40
N GLN A 46 -14.24 17.24 -11.42
CA GLN A 46 -13.05 17.97 -11.89
C GLN A 46 -12.96 18.04 -13.42
N THR A 47 -13.79 17.29 -14.15
CA THR A 47 -13.79 17.21 -15.62
C THR A 47 -12.40 17.07 -16.25
N PRO A 48 -11.60 16.05 -15.83
CA PRO A 48 -10.27 15.85 -16.39
C PRO A 48 -10.36 15.30 -17.83
N ASP A 49 -9.32 15.55 -18.61
CA ASP A 49 -9.17 14.96 -19.95
C ASP A 49 -8.88 13.46 -19.88
N ALA A 50 -8.26 12.98 -18.78
CA ALA A 50 -8.09 11.55 -18.49
C ALA A 50 -7.85 11.29 -16.98
N LEU A 51 -8.20 10.08 -16.53
CA LEU A 51 -7.87 9.55 -15.21
C LEU A 51 -6.73 8.54 -15.34
N ILE A 52 -5.65 8.73 -14.56
CA ILE A 52 -4.56 7.76 -14.40
C ILE A 52 -4.74 7.03 -13.09
N HIS A 53 -4.69 5.70 -13.13
CA HIS A 53 -4.57 4.84 -11.96
C HIS A 53 -3.24 4.08 -12.03
N ALA A 54 -2.25 4.52 -11.24
CA ALA A 54 -0.87 4.03 -11.32
C ALA A 54 -0.62 2.73 -10.53
N GLY A 55 -1.57 1.79 -10.58
CA GLY A 55 -1.41 0.44 -10.01
C GLY A 55 -2.13 0.20 -8.69
N ASP A 56 -2.19 -1.07 -8.30
CA ASP A 56 -2.85 -1.58 -7.09
C ASP A 56 -4.32 -1.14 -6.92
N LEU A 57 -5.09 -1.34 -8.02
CA LEU A 57 -6.54 -1.20 -7.98
C LEU A 57 -7.18 -2.21 -7.04
N PHE A 58 -6.76 -3.47 -7.14
CA PHE A 58 -7.21 -4.58 -6.29
C PHE A 58 -6.15 -4.95 -5.27
N ASP A 59 -6.58 -5.32 -4.07
CA ASP A 59 -5.71 -5.76 -2.98
C ASP A 59 -5.10 -7.15 -3.19
N THR A 60 -5.65 -7.94 -4.09
CA THR A 60 -5.20 -9.31 -4.39
C THR A 60 -5.33 -9.68 -5.86
N VAL A 61 -4.59 -10.70 -6.30
CA VAL A 61 -4.68 -11.28 -7.66
C VAL A 61 -6.00 -12.02 -7.93
N LYS A 62 -6.79 -12.32 -6.89
CA LYS A 62 -8.11 -12.96 -6.98
C LYS A 62 -9.15 -12.14 -6.22
N PRO A 63 -9.57 -10.99 -6.78
CA PRO A 63 -10.56 -10.14 -6.14
C PRO A 63 -11.90 -10.85 -5.95
N LYS A 64 -12.61 -10.48 -4.88
CA LYS A 64 -14.00 -10.93 -4.69
C LYS A 64 -14.92 -10.30 -5.74
N THR A 65 -16.05 -10.96 -6.00
CA THR A 65 -17.06 -10.45 -6.96
C THR A 65 -17.46 -9.01 -6.69
N LYS A 66 -17.58 -8.59 -5.40
CA LYS A 66 -17.95 -7.23 -5.05
C LYS A 66 -16.91 -6.20 -5.52
N ALA A 67 -15.63 -6.53 -5.47
CA ALA A 67 -14.58 -5.64 -6.00
C ALA A 67 -14.77 -5.41 -7.51
N TYR A 68 -15.02 -6.48 -8.28
CA TYR A 68 -15.30 -6.34 -9.72
C TYR A 68 -16.54 -5.50 -9.99
N THR A 69 -17.67 -5.78 -9.31
CA THR A 69 -18.91 -5.02 -9.54
C THR A 69 -18.75 -3.55 -9.18
N THR A 70 -17.95 -3.22 -8.16
CA THR A 70 -17.62 -1.84 -7.79
C THR A 70 -16.81 -1.15 -8.89
N VAL A 71 -15.80 -1.83 -9.46
CA VAL A 71 -15.00 -1.27 -10.56
C VAL A 71 -15.85 -1.10 -11.82
N LEU A 72 -16.69 -2.09 -12.17
CA LEU A 72 -17.57 -1.97 -13.34
C LEU A 72 -18.56 -0.79 -13.20
N GLU A 73 -19.10 -0.56 -12.01
CA GLU A 73 -19.93 0.61 -11.72
C GLU A 73 -19.14 1.92 -11.89
N ALA A 74 -17.89 1.97 -11.40
CA ALA A 74 -17.01 3.12 -11.61
C ALA A 74 -16.72 3.37 -13.10
N LEU A 75 -16.49 2.31 -13.88
CA LEU A 75 -16.29 2.40 -15.33
C LEU A 75 -17.53 2.92 -16.08
N GLU A 76 -18.75 2.52 -15.66
CA GLU A 76 -19.98 3.06 -16.22
C GLU A 76 -20.11 4.56 -15.94
N ARG A 77 -19.77 5.02 -14.72
CA ARG A 77 -19.79 6.45 -14.36
C ARG A 77 -18.79 7.26 -15.19
N LEU A 78 -17.54 6.77 -15.31
CA LEU A 78 -16.50 7.41 -16.13
C LEU A 78 -16.90 7.41 -17.62
N HIS A 79 -17.49 6.33 -18.12
CA HIS A 79 -17.96 6.25 -19.49
C HIS A 79 -19.08 7.27 -19.79
N ALA A 80 -20.04 7.41 -18.86
CA ALA A 80 -21.11 8.39 -18.97
C ALA A 80 -20.59 9.84 -18.94
N ALA A 81 -19.44 10.07 -18.29
CA ALA A 81 -18.76 11.36 -18.23
C ALA A 81 -17.73 11.54 -19.36
N GLU A 82 -17.57 10.56 -20.26
CA GLU A 82 -16.61 10.55 -21.38
C GLU A 82 -15.13 10.70 -20.92
N ILE A 83 -14.82 10.27 -19.69
CA ILE A 83 -13.46 10.32 -19.12
C ILE A 83 -12.76 8.99 -19.38
N PRO A 84 -11.69 8.95 -20.19
CA PRO A 84 -10.89 7.75 -20.40
C PRO A 84 -10.07 7.40 -19.14
N LEU A 85 -9.99 6.09 -18.84
CA LEU A 85 -9.18 5.55 -17.76
C LEU A 85 -7.92 4.90 -18.32
N ILE A 86 -6.76 5.37 -17.86
CA ILE A 86 -5.45 4.75 -18.07
C ILE A 86 -5.07 4.06 -16.79
N ILE A 87 -4.84 2.74 -16.83
CA ILE A 87 -4.55 1.97 -15.65
C ILE A 87 -3.45 0.95 -15.90
N ILE A 88 -2.58 0.76 -14.93
CA ILE A 88 -1.57 -0.29 -14.93
C ILE A 88 -1.79 -1.26 -13.77
N ALA A 89 -1.29 -2.48 -13.89
CA ALA A 89 -1.27 -3.41 -12.77
C ALA A 89 -0.11 -3.08 -11.81
N GLY A 90 -0.41 -3.08 -10.50
CA GLY A 90 0.59 -3.02 -9.44
C GLY A 90 0.95 -4.41 -8.90
N ASN A 91 1.78 -4.49 -7.87
CA ASN A 91 2.31 -5.76 -7.35
C ASN A 91 1.26 -6.64 -6.65
N HIS A 92 0.22 -6.07 -6.03
CA HIS A 92 -0.87 -6.83 -5.38
C HIS A 92 -1.76 -7.56 -6.38
N SER A 93 -1.93 -7.02 -7.57
CA SER A 93 -2.82 -7.57 -8.59
C SER A 93 -2.10 -8.14 -9.82
N MET A 94 -0.76 -8.10 -9.83
CA MET A 94 0.04 -8.72 -10.88
C MET A 94 0.13 -10.23 -10.69
N VAL A 95 -0.13 -10.97 -11.76
CA VAL A 95 -0.13 -12.44 -11.78
C VAL A 95 1.31 -12.96 -11.83
N LYS A 96 1.72 -13.69 -10.79
CA LYS A 96 3.08 -14.27 -10.68
C LYS A 96 3.20 -15.67 -11.30
N THR A 97 2.13 -16.23 -11.87
CA THR A 97 2.12 -17.59 -12.43
C THR A 97 1.46 -17.65 -13.81
N ARG A 98 1.91 -18.56 -14.67
CA ARG A 98 1.38 -18.74 -16.03
C ARG A 98 -0.07 -19.24 -16.08
N TYR A 99 -0.60 -19.73 -14.97
CA TYR A 99 -1.92 -20.37 -14.89
C TYR A 99 -3.01 -19.45 -14.31
N THR A 100 -2.66 -18.22 -13.96
CA THR A 100 -3.60 -17.28 -13.36
C THR A 100 -3.82 -16.13 -14.34
N THR A 101 -5.06 -15.86 -14.69
CA THR A 101 -5.45 -14.72 -15.51
C THR A 101 -5.44 -13.45 -14.65
N SER A 102 -4.97 -12.34 -15.20
CA SER A 102 -4.97 -11.06 -14.51
C SER A 102 -6.40 -10.59 -14.23
N PRO A 103 -6.69 -10.05 -13.02
CA PRO A 103 -7.99 -9.47 -12.72
C PRO A 103 -8.33 -8.28 -13.63
N TYR A 104 -7.34 -7.62 -14.23
CA TYR A 104 -7.54 -6.51 -15.17
C TYR A 104 -8.13 -6.96 -16.51
N GLU A 105 -7.98 -8.23 -16.89
CA GLU A 105 -8.54 -8.73 -18.15
C GLU A 105 -10.07 -8.57 -18.20
N VAL A 106 -10.76 -8.79 -17.08
CA VAL A 106 -12.22 -8.60 -17.00
C VAL A 106 -12.62 -7.18 -17.34
N LEU A 107 -11.81 -6.19 -16.98
CA LEU A 107 -12.11 -4.79 -17.23
C LEU A 107 -12.02 -4.42 -18.71
N THR A 108 -11.21 -5.12 -19.49
CA THR A 108 -11.05 -4.85 -20.93
C THR A 108 -12.27 -5.24 -21.76
N TYR A 109 -13.21 -5.99 -21.18
CA TYR A 109 -14.49 -6.33 -21.85
C TYR A 109 -15.55 -5.23 -21.65
N HIS A 110 -15.28 -4.22 -20.83
CA HIS A 110 -16.18 -3.11 -20.64
C HIS A 110 -16.12 -2.13 -21.84
N LYS A 111 -17.26 -1.55 -22.20
CA LYS A 111 -17.38 -0.61 -23.33
C LYS A 111 -16.72 0.75 -23.15
N SER A 112 -16.28 1.08 -21.91
CA SER A 112 -15.63 2.35 -21.59
C SER A 112 -14.27 2.47 -22.28
N ALA A 113 -13.77 3.73 -22.40
CA ALA A 113 -12.43 4.00 -22.91
C ALA A 113 -11.35 3.66 -21.86
N ILE A 114 -11.25 2.36 -21.51
CA ILE A 114 -10.22 1.86 -20.60
C ILE A 114 -8.99 1.40 -21.39
N LYS A 115 -7.81 1.82 -20.93
CA LYS A 115 -6.49 1.39 -21.41
C LYS A 115 -5.73 0.78 -20.25
N ALA A 116 -5.73 -0.57 -20.19
CA ALA A 116 -5.18 -1.32 -19.09
C ALA A 116 -3.89 -2.07 -19.49
N ALA A 117 -2.74 -1.69 -18.92
CA ALA A 117 -1.49 -2.41 -19.06
C ALA A 117 -1.28 -3.33 -17.84
N TYR A 118 -1.32 -4.65 -18.06
CA TYR A 118 -1.24 -5.68 -17.02
C TYR A 118 -0.40 -6.89 -17.44
N LYS A 119 0.24 -6.81 -18.59
CA LYS A 119 1.19 -7.83 -19.07
C LYS A 119 2.60 -7.32 -18.78
N PHE A 120 3.52 -8.22 -18.47
CA PHE A 120 4.91 -7.88 -18.14
C PHE A 120 5.66 -7.30 -19.36
N ARG A 121 5.21 -6.17 -19.87
CA ARG A 121 5.78 -5.46 -21.01
C ARG A 121 5.38 -4.01 -21.03
N TYR A 122 6.16 -3.23 -21.75
CA TYR A 122 5.82 -1.87 -22.13
C TYR A 122 4.61 -1.83 -23.09
N GLU A 123 3.70 -0.91 -22.85
CA GLU A 123 2.58 -0.59 -23.74
C GLU A 123 2.46 0.94 -23.90
N GLN A 124 1.95 1.39 -25.03
CA GLN A 124 1.78 2.80 -25.35
C GLN A 124 0.34 3.10 -25.72
N VAL A 125 -0.16 4.27 -25.31
CA VAL A 125 -1.50 4.75 -25.62
C VAL A 125 -1.45 6.23 -25.90
N GLU A 126 -2.14 6.66 -26.95
CA GLU A 126 -2.31 8.08 -27.31
C GLU A 126 -3.73 8.55 -27.01
N ILE A 127 -3.85 9.72 -26.36
CA ILE A 127 -5.11 10.41 -26.10
C ILE A 127 -4.89 11.90 -26.35
N GLY A 128 -5.55 12.44 -27.37
CA GLY A 128 -5.39 13.84 -27.77
C GLY A 128 -3.94 14.16 -28.15
N ASP A 129 -3.35 15.13 -27.46
CA ASP A 129 -1.97 15.61 -27.66
C ASP A 129 -0.97 14.94 -26.70
N THR A 130 -1.30 13.80 -26.11
CA THR A 130 -0.50 13.16 -25.07
C THR A 130 -0.30 11.67 -25.33
N VAL A 131 0.95 11.23 -25.25
CA VAL A 131 1.35 9.83 -25.32
C VAL A 131 1.63 9.33 -23.90
N PHE A 132 0.94 8.27 -23.51
CA PHE A 132 1.11 7.59 -22.23
C PHE A 132 1.95 6.34 -22.43
N HIS A 133 3.08 6.29 -21.75
CA HIS A 133 4.01 5.17 -21.72
C HIS A 133 3.73 4.35 -20.46
N LEU A 134 3.24 3.11 -20.62
CA LEU A 134 2.73 2.30 -19.53
C LEU A 134 3.70 1.15 -19.23
N ILE A 135 4.27 1.15 -18.04
CA ILE A 135 5.11 0.07 -17.51
C ILE A 135 4.45 -0.46 -16.23
N PRO A 136 3.67 -1.55 -16.29
CA PRO A 136 3.07 -2.15 -15.11
C PRO A 136 4.15 -2.70 -14.16
N ASN A 137 3.75 -3.15 -12.97
CA ASN A 137 4.69 -3.83 -12.09
C ASN A 137 5.38 -4.99 -12.79
N MET A 138 6.69 -5.06 -12.71
CA MET A 138 7.52 -6.11 -13.29
C MET A 138 8.00 -7.07 -12.21
N LEU A 139 8.31 -8.31 -12.58
CA LEU A 139 8.78 -9.34 -11.65
C LEU A 139 10.22 -9.12 -11.18
N ARG A 140 11.05 -8.52 -12.03
CA ARG A 140 12.47 -8.30 -11.77
C ARG A 140 12.88 -6.87 -12.13
N PRO A 141 13.86 -6.30 -11.44
CA PRO A 141 14.38 -4.96 -11.74
C PRO A 141 14.83 -4.79 -13.20
N GLU A 142 15.46 -5.81 -13.79
CA GLU A 142 15.95 -5.78 -15.16
C GLU A 142 14.83 -5.66 -16.19
N ASP A 143 13.64 -6.20 -15.87
CA ASP A 143 12.47 -6.14 -16.75
C ASP A 143 11.95 -4.70 -16.88
N TYR A 144 12.04 -3.89 -15.80
CA TYR A 144 11.74 -2.45 -15.87
C TYR A 144 12.69 -1.73 -16.83
N ARG A 145 13.98 -2.00 -16.75
CA ARG A 145 14.97 -1.40 -17.62
C ARG A 145 14.73 -1.78 -19.07
N THR A 146 14.48 -3.05 -19.34
CA THR A 146 14.17 -3.54 -20.70
C THR A 146 12.91 -2.88 -21.26
N ALA A 147 11.87 -2.69 -20.44
CA ALA A 147 10.65 -2.01 -20.85
C ALA A 147 10.89 -0.51 -21.11
N TYR A 148 11.67 0.15 -20.26
CA TYR A 148 12.01 1.55 -20.37
C TYR A 148 12.84 1.86 -21.63
N ASP A 149 13.79 0.99 -21.98
CA ASP A 149 14.64 1.16 -23.14
C ASP A 149 13.87 1.04 -24.49
N GLN A 150 12.63 0.55 -24.46
CA GLN A 150 11.72 0.51 -25.61
C GLN A 150 10.97 1.84 -25.84
N ILE A 151 11.06 2.80 -24.92
CA ILE A 151 10.31 4.04 -24.99
C ILE A 151 10.93 4.99 -26.04
N GLU A 152 10.17 5.23 -27.08
CA GLU A 152 10.42 6.30 -28.05
C GLU A 152 9.49 7.47 -27.75
N LEU A 153 10.07 8.63 -27.40
CA LEU A 153 9.30 9.84 -27.10
C LEU A 153 8.78 10.47 -28.37
N SER A 154 7.54 10.91 -28.33
CA SER A 154 6.96 11.72 -29.42
C SER A 154 7.38 13.18 -29.26
N PRO A 155 8.08 13.78 -30.23
CA PRO A 155 8.52 15.17 -30.13
C PRO A 155 7.38 16.19 -30.20
N ASP A 156 6.24 15.81 -30.79
CA ASP A 156 5.10 16.69 -31.03
C ASP A 156 3.99 16.54 -29.99
N HIS A 157 4.16 15.63 -29.01
CA HIS A 157 3.16 15.33 -27.98
C HIS A 157 3.76 15.47 -26.58
N ASN A 158 2.90 15.69 -25.59
CA ASN A 158 3.29 15.48 -24.19
C ASN A 158 3.57 14.00 -23.99
N ASN A 159 4.60 13.67 -23.22
CA ASN A 159 4.99 12.30 -22.89
C ASN A 159 4.82 12.05 -21.41
N VAL A 160 3.91 11.15 -21.05
CA VAL A 160 3.60 10.79 -19.64
C VAL A 160 4.00 9.34 -19.38
N LEU A 161 4.91 9.12 -18.42
CA LEU A 161 5.23 7.77 -17.96
C LEU A 161 4.30 7.39 -16.79
N VAL A 162 3.72 6.19 -16.85
CA VAL A 162 2.94 5.60 -15.76
C VAL A 162 3.61 4.30 -15.35
N THR A 163 4.06 4.20 -14.10
CA THR A 163 4.72 2.99 -13.60
C THR A 163 4.43 2.73 -12.12
N HIS A 164 4.71 1.52 -11.66
CA HIS A 164 4.41 1.08 -10.30
C HIS A 164 5.61 0.39 -9.68
N GLY A 165 6.17 0.97 -8.65
CA GLY A 165 7.35 0.46 -7.93
C GLY A 165 7.96 1.51 -7.03
N LEU A 166 9.00 1.13 -6.27
CA LEU A 166 9.65 1.98 -5.30
C LEU A 166 10.84 2.72 -5.91
N ALA A 167 10.78 4.05 -5.94
CA ALA A 167 11.90 4.88 -6.41
C ALA A 167 13.06 4.84 -5.40
N THR A 168 14.25 4.48 -5.86
CA THR A 168 15.47 4.36 -5.03
C THR A 168 15.91 5.69 -4.41
N GLN A 169 15.43 6.83 -4.93
CA GLN A 169 15.70 8.17 -4.37
C GLN A 169 14.93 8.45 -3.07
N LEU A 170 13.90 7.65 -2.74
CA LEU A 170 13.11 7.85 -1.52
C LEU A 170 13.93 7.47 -0.27
N LYS A 171 14.17 8.47 0.59
CA LYS A 171 14.83 8.29 1.89
C LYS A 171 13.80 8.17 3.01
N ASP A 172 12.99 7.11 3.01
CA ASP A 172 12.04 6.84 4.09
C ASP A 172 12.53 5.64 4.90
N LYS A 173 12.71 5.84 6.22
CA LYS A 173 13.13 4.75 7.13
C LYS A 173 12.14 3.57 7.18
N ARG A 174 10.88 3.80 6.82
CA ARG A 174 9.85 2.74 6.72
C ARG A 174 10.14 1.77 5.59
N LEU A 175 10.94 2.18 4.60
CA LEU A 175 11.30 1.42 3.40
C LEU A 175 12.59 0.61 3.56
N ALA A 176 13.34 0.80 4.66
CA ALA A 176 14.64 0.14 4.87
C ALA A 176 14.57 -1.41 4.90
N THR A 177 13.37 -1.98 4.99
CA THR A 177 13.13 -3.43 5.00
C THR A 177 12.40 -3.93 3.75
N VAL A 178 12.07 -3.03 2.79
CA VAL A 178 11.28 -3.37 1.60
C VAL A 178 12.19 -3.25 0.37
N ALA A 179 12.90 -4.31 0.04
CA ALA A 179 13.73 -4.40 -1.17
C ALA A 179 12.94 -4.86 -2.42
N GLU A 180 11.61 -4.92 -2.33
CA GLU A 180 10.78 -5.43 -3.42
C GLU A 180 10.36 -4.30 -4.39
N HIS A 181 10.47 -4.57 -5.70
CA HIS A 181 9.97 -3.70 -6.78
C HIS A 181 10.66 -2.34 -6.91
N GLU A 182 11.97 -2.27 -6.65
CA GLU A 182 12.74 -1.05 -6.83
C GLU A 182 12.77 -0.58 -8.30
N LEU A 183 12.51 0.71 -8.50
CA LEU A 183 12.69 1.40 -9.76
C LEU A 183 14.09 2.02 -9.81
N ASP A 184 14.85 1.68 -10.85
CA ASP A 184 16.12 2.34 -11.11
C ASP A 184 15.90 3.86 -11.27
N GLY A 185 16.72 4.66 -10.59
CA GLY A 185 16.64 6.12 -10.64
C GLY A 185 16.76 6.72 -12.04
N THR A 186 17.37 6.00 -12.98
CA THR A 186 17.47 6.43 -14.38
C THR A 186 16.14 6.41 -15.13
N ILE A 187 15.13 5.69 -14.61
CA ILE A 187 13.75 5.66 -15.15
C ILE A 187 13.05 6.99 -14.89
N LEU A 188 13.38 7.68 -13.78
CA LEU A 188 12.81 8.97 -13.40
C LEU A 188 13.54 10.13 -14.08
N SER A 189 13.57 10.12 -15.41
CA SER A 189 14.31 11.13 -16.17
C SER A 189 13.44 12.36 -16.46
N ASP A 190 14.09 13.50 -16.67
CA ASP A 190 13.50 14.79 -17.00
C ASP A 190 12.94 14.87 -18.44
N ARG A 191 13.13 13.82 -19.23
CA ARG A 191 12.65 13.75 -20.61
C ARG A 191 11.13 13.57 -20.73
N PHE A 192 10.43 13.22 -19.65
CA PHE A 192 8.96 13.16 -19.62
C PHE A 192 8.37 14.45 -19.09
N ASP A 193 7.18 14.80 -19.57
CA ASP A 193 6.42 15.94 -19.05
C ASP A 193 5.83 15.66 -17.67
N TYR A 194 5.47 14.38 -17.41
CA TYR A 194 5.02 13.90 -16.11
C TYR A 194 5.31 12.42 -15.93
N ILE A 195 5.61 12.01 -14.70
CA ILE A 195 5.78 10.61 -14.31
C ILE A 195 4.81 10.31 -13.16
N ALA A 196 3.82 9.47 -13.45
CA ALA A 196 2.83 9.01 -12.49
C ALA A 196 3.29 7.71 -11.82
N LEU A 197 3.52 7.75 -10.51
CA LEU A 197 4.03 6.64 -9.71
C LEU A 197 2.95 6.10 -8.76
N GLY A 198 2.87 4.78 -8.63
CA GLY A 198 2.15 4.07 -7.57
C GLY A 198 3.09 3.15 -6.78
N HIS A 199 2.58 2.48 -5.74
CA HIS A 199 3.28 1.61 -4.80
C HIS A 199 3.61 2.27 -3.44
N TYR A 200 4.04 3.52 -3.43
CA TYR A 200 4.32 4.22 -2.19
C TYR A 200 3.09 4.99 -1.73
N HIS A 201 2.48 4.54 -0.63
CA HIS A 201 1.17 5.02 -0.16
C HIS A 201 1.17 6.47 0.37
N ARG A 202 2.34 7.11 0.47
CA ARG A 202 2.45 8.52 0.85
C ARG A 202 2.53 9.40 -0.38
N GLN A 203 1.67 10.41 -0.45
CA GLN A 203 1.75 11.42 -1.50
C GLN A 203 3.04 12.23 -1.36
N CYS A 204 3.88 12.23 -2.40
CA CYS A 204 5.10 13.02 -2.42
C CYS A 204 5.66 13.21 -3.83
N GLN A 205 6.40 14.30 -3.98
CA GLN A 205 7.25 14.57 -5.14
C GLN A 205 8.58 13.82 -4.99
N VAL A 206 9.04 13.19 -6.06
CA VAL A 206 10.31 12.47 -6.11
C VAL A 206 11.35 13.26 -6.90
N THR A 207 10.97 13.73 -8.09
CA THR A 207 11.73 14.65 -8.95
C THR A 207 10.82 15.80 -9.38
N ASP A 208 11.31 16.75 -10.15
CA ASP A 208 10.51 17.91 -10.58
C ASP A 208 9.25 17.49 -11.34
N ASN A 209 9.28 16.36 -12.04
CA ASN A 209 8.19 15.84 -12.87
C ASN A 209 7.62 14.49 -12.39
N ALA A 210 8.19 13.85 -11.36
CA ALA A 210 7.77 12.54 -10.87
C ALA A 210 7.09 12.62 -9.50
N TRP A 211 5.88 12.02 -9.40
CA TRP A 211 5.06 12.09 -8.21
C TRP A 211 4.42 10.74 -7.87
N TYR A 212 4.41 10.41 -6.59
CA TYR A 212 3.49 9.45 -6.02
C TYR A 212 2.18 10.15 -5.65
N SER A 213 1.06 9.65 -6.14
CA SER A 213 -0.26 10.14 -5.69
C SER A 213 -0.57 9.71 -4.25
N GLY A 214 0.09 8.68 -3.78
CA GLY A 214 -0.24 7.99 -2.54
C GLY A 214 -1.51 7.15 -2.68
N SER A 215 -1.85 6.40 -1.62
CA SER A 215 -3.13 5.68 -1.56
C SER A 215 -4.29 6.62 -1.30
N THR A 216 -5.48 6.27 -1.79
CA THR A 216 -6.70 7.04 -1.56
C THR A 216 -7.26 6.86 -0.15
N GLU A 217 -6.85 5.78 0.53
CA GLU A 217 -7.27 5.39 1.87
C GLU A 217 -6.08 5.18 2.81
N PHE A 218 -6.31 5.27 4.11
CA PHE A 218 -5.35 4.81 5.11
C PHE A 218 -5.38 3.28 5.17
N LEU A 219 -4.36 2.61 4.66
CA LEU A 219 -4.29 1.15 4.64
C LEU A 219 -3.74 0.59 5.96
N THR A 220 -2.85 1.33 6.60
CA THR A 220 -2.26 1.00 7.91
C THR A 220 -2.20 2.19 8.84
N TYR A 221 -2.10 1.93 10.14
CA TYR A 221 -1.88 2.99 11.14
C TYR A 221 -0.53 3.72 11.01
N GLY A 222 0.43 3.12 10.32
CA GLY A 222 1.71 3.78 10.02
C GLY A 222 1.57 5.00 9.10
N GLU A 223 0.44 5.12 8.43
CA GLU A 223 0.12 6.16 7.45
C GLU A 223 -0.68 7.34 8.05
N ILE A 224 -0.94 7.33 9.35
CA ILE A 224 -1.83 8.30 10.03
C ILE A 224 -1.43 9.76 9.83
N ALA A 225 -0.15 10.02 9.58
CA ALA A 225 0.40 11.36 9.31
C ALA A 225 0.49 11.69 7.81
N ASP A 226 0.14 10.75 6.93
CA ASP A 226 0.27 10.93 5.48
C ASP A 226 -0.95 11.65 4.89
N ALA A 227 -0.73 12.49 3.89
CA ALA A 227 -1.81 13.00 3.06
C ALA A 227 -2.36 11.86 2.17
N LYS A 228 -3.68 11.74 2.12
CA LYS A 228 -4.40 10.77 1.31
C LYS A 228 -5.31 11.48 0.32
N GLY A 229 -5.40 10.96 -0.90
CA GLY A 229 -6.21 11.57 -1.94
C GLY A 229 -5.67 11.25 -3.33
N GLY A 230 -5.72 12.22 -4.23
CA GLY A 230 -5.17 12.15 -5.58
C GLY A 230 -4.39 13.42 -5.93
N LEU A 231 -3.93 13.49 -7.16
CA LEU A 231 -3.26 14.66 -7.73
C LEU A 231 -4.04 15.16 -8.96
N ILE A 232 -4.16 16.46 -9.07
CA ILE A 232 -4.57 17.14 -10.30
C ILE A 232 -3.30 17.64 -10.99
N VAL A 233 -3.12 17.25 -12.25
CA VAL A 233 -1.92 17.52 -13.04
C VAL A 233 -2.30 18.34 -14.26
N ASP A 234 -1.76 19.54 -14.38
CA ASP A 234 -1.86 20.39 -15.56
C ASP A 234 -0.55 20.30 -16.35
N LEU A 235 -0.55 19.52 -17.44
CA LEU A 235 0.65 19.33 -18.27
C LEU A 235 1.10 20.63 -18.94
N GLY A 236 0.15 21.48 -19.36
CA GLY A 236 0.47 22.73 -20.05
C GLY A 236 1.21 23.73 -19.15
N ARG A 237 0.88 23.76 -17.86
CA ARG A 237 1.51 24.64 -16.86
C ARG A 237 2.55 23.93 -16.02
N ARG A 238 2.74 22.63 -16.20
CA ARG A 238 3.58 21.74 -15.35
C ARG A 238 3.20 21.86 -13.87
N GLY A 239 1.89 22.03 -13.60
CA GLY A 239 1.37 22.25 -12.27
C GLY A 239 0.81 20.95 -11.67
N VAL A 240 1.17 20.66 -10.42
CA VAL A 240 0.63 19.53 -9.67
C VAL A 240 0.05 20.02 -8.35
N ARG A 241 -1.19 19.65 -8.04
CA ARG A 241 -1.84 20.01 -6.78
C ARG A 241 -2.60 18.84 -6.17
N HIS A 242 -2.71 18.83 -4.87
CA HIS A 242 -3.48 17.83 -4.13
C HIS A 242 -4.97 17.90 -4.50
N LEU A 243 -5.58 16.72 -4.64
CA LEU A 243 -7.03 16.54 -4.73
C LEU A 243 -7.50 15.80 -3.47
N GLU A 244 -8.28 16.50 -2.65
CA GLU A 244 -8.92 15.86 -1.50
C GLU A 244 -9.99 14.89 -1.99
N LEU A 245 -9.94 13.63 -1.50
CA LEU A 245 -10.85 12.56 -1.87
C LEU A 245 -11.51 11.94 -0.65
N PRO A 246 -12.73 11.40 -0.78
CA PRO A 246 -13.40 10.67 0.30
C PRO A 246 -12.55 9.51 0.81
N LYS A 247 -12.44 9.43 2.14
CA LYS A 247 -11.67 8.38 2.83
C LYS A 247 -12.26 8.10 4.20
N THR A 248 -11.95 6.92 4.75
CA THR A 248 -12.29 6.59 6.12
C THR A 248 -11.44 7.44 7.07
N PRO A 249 -12.05 8.22 7.97
CA PRO A 249 -11.29 9.06 8.90
C PRO A 249 -10.40 8.22 9.82
N MET A 250 -9.16 8.69 10.02
CA MET A 250 -8.21 8.13 10.97
C MET A 250 -7.61 9.27 11.81
N ALA A 251 -7.54 9.11 13.13
CA ALA A 251 -6.99 10.13 14.02
C ALA A 251 -6.03 9.55 15.06
N ASP A 252 -4.95 10.29 15.31
CA ASP A 252 -4.08 10.09 16.47
C ASP A 252 -4.63 10.90 17.65
N CYS A 253 -5.19 10.21 18.65
CA CYS A 253 -5.70 10.82 19.87
C CYS A 253 -4.59 11.18 20.87
N GLY A 254 -3.32 11.04 20.45
CA GLY A 254 -2.15 11.50 21.17
C GLY A 254 -1.57 10.48 22.16
N THR A 255 -0.62 10.96 22.96
CA THR A 255 0.14 10.12 23.91
C THR A 255 -0.33 10.37 25.34
N ILE A 256 -0.60 9.30 26.09
CA ILE A 256 -0.90 9.30 27.51
C ILE A 256 0.38 8.91 28.27
N LYS A 257 0.81 9.77 29.19
CA LYS A 257 1.92 9.48 30.11
C LYS A 257 1.41 8.62 31.28
N CYS A 258 1.70 7.34 31.25
CA CYS A 258 1.14 6.35 32.19
C CYS A 258 1.96 6.12 33.46
N GLY A 259 3.12 6.76 33.59
CA GLY A 259 4.00 6.58 34.75
C GLY A 259 3.27 6.86 36.08
N GLY A 260 3.13 5.83 36.93
CA GLY A 260 2.43 5.94 38.21
C GLY A 260 0.90 5.95 38.16
N MET A 261 0.27 5.87 36.99
CA MET A 261 -1.18 5.78 36.87
C MET A 261 -1.71 4.39 37.21
N HIS A 262 -2.88 4.34 37.87
CA HIS A 262 -3.62 3.09 38.03
C HIS A 262 -4.25 2.67 36.68
N PRO A 263 -4.34 1.36 36.37
CA PRO A 263 -4.93 0.89 35.11
C PRO A 263 -6.30 1.44 34.77
N GLY A 264 -7.18 1.62 35.76
CA GLY A 264 -8.51 2.23 35.57
C GLY A 264 -8.43 3.68 35.12
N ASP A 265 -7.48 4.48 35.66
CA ASP A 265 -7.28 5.87 35.24
C ASP A 265 -6.75 5.94 33.79
N VAL A 266 -5.88 5.01 33.40
CA VAL A 266 -5.41 4.89 32.02
C VAL A 266 -6.57 4.59 31.07
N THR A 267 -7.46 3.65 31.46
CA THR A 267 -8.68 3.33 30.68
C THR A 267 -9.58 4.54 30.53
N ALA A 268 -9.85 5.25 31.61
CA ALA A 268 -10.67 6.47 31.59
C ALA A 268 -10.07 7.57 30.68
N GLU A 269 -8.75 7.77 30.74
CA GLU A 269 -8.06 8.76 29.92
C GLU A 269 -8.08 8.38 28.42
N ILE A 270 -7.98 7.06 28.07
CA ILE A 270 -8.17 6.57 26.69
C ILE A 270 -9.55 6.98 26.18
N ILE A 271 -10.60 6.68 26.95
CA ILE A 271 -11.99 6.99 26.61
C ILE A 271 -12.12 8.51 26.37
N ALA A 272 -11.69 9.33 27.36
CA ALA A 272 -11.79 10.78 27.29
C ALA A 272 -11.10 11.36 26.05
N ARG A 273 -9.94 10.84 25.67
CA ARG A 273 -9.21 11.27 24.48
C ARG A 273 -9.92 10.96 23.19
N VAL A 274 -10.44 9.76 23.07
CA VAL A 274 -11.19 9.32 21.88
C VAL A 274 -12.49 10.12 21.74
N GLU A 275 -13.22 10.32 22.84
CA GLU A 275 -14.45 11.13 22.84
C GLU A 275 -14.15 12.61 22.50
N LYS A 276 -13.09 13.18 23.05
CA LYS A 276 -12.65 14.55 22.74
C LYS A 276 -12.28 14.72 21.26
N ALA A 277 -11.80 13.68 20.59
CA ALA A 277 -11.46 13.73 19.18
C ALA A 277 -12.70 13.89 18.28
N GLY A 278 -13.91 13.64 18.79
CA GLY A 278 -15.18 13.87 18.08
C GLY A 278 -15.28 13.11 16.75
N LEU A 279 -14.74 11.90 16.67
CA LEU A 279 -14.64 11.13 15.44
C LEU A 279 -16.02 10.64 14.98
N PRO A 280 -16.26 10.62 13.65
CA PRO A 280 -17.48 10.05 13.14
C PRO A 280 -17.53 8.54 13.38
N ARG A 281 -18.75 7.99 13.34
CA ARG A 281 -18.96 6.55 13.48
C ARG A 281 -18.13 5.78 12.45
N TYR A 282 -17.50 4.69 12.91
CA TYR A 282 -16.65 3.83 12.11
C TYR A 282 -15.36 4.48 11.60
N ALA A 283 -14.88 5.54 12.27
CA ALA A 283 -13.52 6.05 12.11
C ALA A 283 -12.51 5.10 12.75
N MET A 284 -11.25 5.25 12.39
CA MET A 284 -10.11 4.59 13.03
C MET A 284 -9.45 5.56 14.02
N ALA A 285 -9.08 5.06 15.21
CA ALA A 285 -8.39 5.87 16.23
C ALA A 285 -7.14 5.17 16.73
N GLN A 286 -6.09 5.95 17.03
CA GLN A 286 -4.89 5.46 17.71
C GLN A 286 -4.66 6.28 18.98
N VAL A 287 -4.28 5.57 20.07
CA VAL A 287 -3.79 6.17 21.30
C VAL A 287 -2.44 5.55 21.64
N THR A 288 -1.46 6.36 22.03
CA THR A 288 -0.15 5.86 22.46
C THR A 288 -0.07 5.96 23.99
N LEU A 289 0.29 4.85 24.64
CA LEU A 289 0.57 4.77 26.06
C LEU A 289 2.08 4.79 26.26
N ASP A 290 2.59 5.72 27.03
CA ASP A 290 4.02 5.92 27.26
C ASP A 290 4.33 5.71 28.75
N GLY A 291 5.34 4.86 29.06
CA GLY A 291 5.71 4.52 30.43
C GLY A 291 4.69 3.63 31.15
N LEU A 292 3.90 2.83 30.42
CA LEU A 292 3.01 1.83 31.05
C LEU A 292 3.83 0.66 31.60
N ALA A 293 3.75 0.38 32.90
CA ALA A 293 4.37 -0.79 33.49
C ALA A 293 3.81 -2.09 32.85
N ARG A 294 4.70 -3.07 32.57
CA ARG A 294 4.30 -4.32 31.90
C ARG A 294 3.20 -5.09 32.61
N GLU A 295 3.21 -5.06 33.93
CA GLU A 295 2.19 -5.66 34.80
C GLU A 295 0.83 -4.96 34.67
N HIS A 296 0.80 -3.65 34.37
CA HIS A 296 -0.41 -2.86 34.20
C HIS A 296 -1.05 -3.02 32.81
N GLY A 297 -0.30 -3.49 31.82
CA GLY A 297 -0.83 -3.72 30.46
C GLY A 297 -2.00 -4.72 30.41
N LYS A 298 -2.02 -5.69 31.34
CA LYS A 298 -3.14 -6.63 31.51
C LYS A 298 -4.33 -6.07 32.29
N GLY A 299 -4.17 -4.90 32.93
CA GLY A 299 -5.19 -4.26 33.74
C GLY A 299 -6.04 -3.20 33.02
N ILE A 300 -5.75 -2.94 31.74
CA ILE A 300 -6.61 -2.05 30.93
C ILE A 300 -7.96 -2.75 30.72
N ASP A 301 -9.03 -2.13 31.25
CA ASP A 301 -10.35 -2.76 31.21
C ASP A 301 -10.95 -2.72 29.80
N THR A 302 -10.93 -3.87 29.13
CA THR A 302 -11.51 -4.05 27.80
C THR A 302 -13.01 -3.90 27.77
N LYS A 303 -13.72 -4.09 28.90
CA LYS A 303 -15.19 -3.92 28.99
C LYS A 303 -15.56 -2.45 29.03
N GLU A 304 -14.84 -1.62 29.79
CA GLU A 304 -15.05 -0.16 29.78
C GLU A 304 -14.77 0.45 28.41
N LEU A 305 -13.79 -0.06 27.68
CA LEU A 305 -13.49 0.35 26.29
C LEU A 305 -14.54 -0.10 25.28
N ALA A 306 -15.46 -1.04 25.63
CA ALA A 306 -16.41 -1.60 24.69
C ALA A 306 -17.29 -0.51 24.05
N GLY A 307 -17.79 0.46 24.84
CA GLY A 307 -18.64 1.56 24.35
C GLY A 307 -17.95 2.40 23.29
N VAL A 308 -16.70 2.79 23.52
CA VAL A 308 -15.92 3.55 22.53
C VAL A 308 -15.58 2.70 21.31
N ARG A 309 -15.19 1.44 21.52
CA ARG A 309 -14.91 0.50 20.43
C ARG A 309 -16.13 0.26 19.55
N GLU A 310 -17.34 0.26 20.09
CA GLU A 310 -18.58 0.10 19.31
C GLU A 310 -18.83 1.23 18.32
N GLN A 311 -18.37 2.42 18.61
CA GLN A 311 -18.51 3.59 17.74
C GLN A 311 -17.46 3.63 16.64
N LEU A 312 -16.29 3.05 16.87
CA LEU A 312 -15.16 3.08 15.95
C LEU A 312 -15.11 1.83 15.04
N LEU A 313 -14.49 1.94 13.88
CA LEU A 313 -14.09 0.80 13.08
C LEU A 313 -13.03 -0.02 13.81
N ASP A 314 -12.00 0.67 14.33
CA ASP A 314 -10.94 0.09 15.16
C ASP A 314 -10.35 1.13 16.11
N LEU A 315 -9.88 0.67 17.26
CA LEU A 315 -9.10 1.44 18.24
C LEU A 315 -7.78 0.75 18.48
N LYS A 316 -6.69 1.32 17.93
CA LYS A 316 -5.33 0.86 18.16
C LYS A 316 -4.73 1.50 19.41
N ILE A 317 -4.37 0.68 20.38
CA ILE A 317 -3.61 1.11 21.55
C ILE A 317 -2.15 0.69 21.34
N ARG A 318 -1.27 1.68 21.20
CA ARG A 318 0.17 1.48 21.06
C ARG A 318 0.85 1.69 22.41
N VAL A 319 1.58 0.71 22.91
CA VAL A 319 2.32 0.82 24.15
C VAL A 319 3.80 1.07 23.85
N ARG A 320 4.37 2.14 24.40
CA ARG A 320 5.81 2.39 24.45
C ARG A 320 6.31 2.01 25.85
N THR A 321 7.21 1.05 25.92
CA THR A 321 7.87 0.69 27.18
C THR A 321 9.20 1.42 27.29
N GLU A 322 9.62 1.76 28.52
CA GLU A 322 10.89 2.47 28.78
C GLU A 322 12.14 1.80 28.21
N ALA A 323 12.05 0.50 27.85
CA ALA A 323 13.15 -0.24 27.22
C ALA A 323 13.44 0.14 25.75
N GLU A 324 12.55 0.93 25.11
CA GLU A 324 12.78 1.39 23.73
C GLU A 324 13.61 2.69 23.66
N GLU A 325 13.90 3.36 24.80
CA GLU A 325 14.69 4.60 24.84
C GLU A 325 16.19 4.37 25.10
N SER A 326 16.62 3.15 25.41
CA SER A 326 18.05 2.84 25.40
C SER A 326 18.42 2.40 23.98
N PRO A 327 19.19 3.18 23.21
CA PRO A 327 19.95 2.59 22.14
C PRO A 327 20.92 1.62 22.83
N VAL A 328 20.59 0.34 22.82
CA VAL A 328 21.59 -0.68 23.08
C VAL A 328 22.71 -0.35 22.12
N PRO A 329 23.93 -0.02 22.59
CA PRO A 329 25.03 0.13 21.67
C PRO A 329 25.10 -1.18 20.90
N LEU A 330 25.02 -1.10 19.57
CA LEU A 330 25.32 -2.20 18.66
C LEU A 330 26.82 -2.51 18.74
N GLN A 331 27.29 -2.81 19.96
CA GLN A 331 28.62 -3.29 20.27
C GLN A 331 28.49 -4.37 21.33
N GLN A 332 27.88 -5.48 20.96
CA GLN A 332 28.20 -6.78 21.50
C GLN A 332 27.76 -7.80 20.46
N ASP A 333 28.76 -8.37 19.78
CA ASP A 333 28.74 -9.64 19.09
C ASP A 333 27.35 -10.02 18.55
N ILE A 334 27.03 -9.57 17.34
CA ILE A 334 26.17 -10.38 16.47
C ILE A 334 26.94 -11.68 16.36
N ARG A 335 26.74 -12.61 17.32
CA ARG A 335 27.03 -14.00 17.10
C ARG A 335 26.25 -14.31 15.85
N LEU A 336 26.97 -14.57 14.78
CA LEU A 336 26.40 -15.14 13.56
C LEU A 336 25.42 -16.19 14.05
N ILE A 337 24.13 -15.92 13.89
CA ILE A 337 23.09 -16.88 14.21
C ILE A 337 23.46 -18.07 13.36
N ASP A 338 23.83 -19.18 13.99
CA ASP A 338 24.12 -20.40 13.26
C ASP A 338 22.76 -20.95 12.78
N TYR A 339 22.37 -20.49 11.58
CA TYR A 339 21.10 -20.86 10.95
C TYR A 339 20.94 -22.38 10.85
N LEU A 340 22.05 -23.12 10.75
CA LEU A 340 22.04 -24.57 10.70
C LEU A 340 21.66 -25.14 12.07
N GLN A 341 22.17 -24.58 13.14
CA GLN A 341 21.89 -25.00 14.51
C GLN A 341 20.45 -24.66 14.92
N GLU A 342 19.96 -23.49 14.53
CA GLU A 342 18.56 -23.10 14.75
C GLU A 342 17.58 -23.96 13.95
N PHE A 343 17.94 -24.31 12.71
CA PHE A 343 17.16 -25.20 11.88
C PHE A 343 17.04 -26.60 12.45
N ASP A 344 18.16 -27.19 12.92
CA ASP A 344 18.16 -28.48 13.57
C ASP A 344 17.33 -28.46 14.86
N ALA A 345 17.46 -27.43 15.68
CA ALA A 345 16.66 -27.23 16.88
C ALA A 345 15.16 -27.10 16.57
N PHE A 346 14.80 -26.43 15.46
CA PHE A 346 13.43 -26.29 15.00
C PHE A 346 12.82 -27.62 14.57
N ILE A 347 13.57 -28.42 13.76
CA ILE A 347 13.12 -29.74 13.32
C ILE A 347 12.97 -30.68 14.51
N GLY A 348 13.87 -30.59 15.47
CA GLY A 348 13.84 -31.39 16.72
C GLY A 348 12.57 -31.23 17.54
N LYS A 349 11.93 -30.04 17.47
CA LYS A 349 10.68 -29.70 18.19
C LYS A 349 9.41 -30.15 17.44
N LYS A 350 9.52 -30.62 16.18
CA LYS A 350 8.37 -31.08 15.39
C LYS A 350 8.12 -32.58 15.60
N GLY A 351 6.88 -32.97 15.67
CA GLY A 351 6.44 -34.37 15.82
C GLY A 351 6.66 -35.22 14.55
N LEU A 352 7.87 -35.23 14.01
CA LEU A 352 8.26 -35.94 12.79
C LEU A 352 8.82 -37.31 13.12
N SER A 353 8.59 -38.32 12.25
CA SER A 353 9.29 -39.63 12.36
C SER A 353 10.78 -39.44 12.06
N GLU A 354 11.63 -40.37 12.56
CA GLU A 354 13.08 -40.31 12.35
C GLU A 354 13.47 -40.21 10.87
N LYS A 355 12.80 -40.94 9.97
CA LYS A 355 13.04 -40.88 8.54
C LYS A 355 12.69 -39.53 7.94
N GLN A 356 11.57 -38.93 8.36
CA GLN A 356 11.16 -37.60 7.91
C GLN A 356 12.12 -36.52 8.43
N ARG A 357 12.54 -36.63 9.67
CA ARG A 357 13.49 -35.69 10.28
C ARG A 357 14.83 -35.72 9.55
N ALA A 358 15.39 -36.92 9.31
CA ALA A 358 16.65 -37.07 8.60
C ALA A 358 16.59 -36.47 7.16
N TYR A 359 15.53 -36.77 6.43
CA TYR A 359 15.35 -36.24 5.08
C TYR A 359 15.21 -34.72 5.04
N ILE A 360 14.41 -34.15 5.94
CA ILE A 360 14.21 -32.68 6.03
C ILE A 360 15.50 -31.99 6.49
N ALA A 361 16.24 -32.59 7.41
CA ALA A 361 17.52 -32.06 7.88
C ALA A 361 18.55 -32.03 6.75
N GLU A 362 18.66 -33.09 5.97
CA GLU A 362 19.59 -33.18 4.84
C GLU A 362 19.26 -32.12 3.75
N CYS A 363 18.03 -32.12 3.23
CA CYS A 363 17.61 -31.18 2.18
C CYS A 363 17.66 -29.72 2.64
N GLY A 364 17.19 -29.42 3.85
CA GLY A 364 17.18 -28.07 4.38
C GLY A 364 18.57 -27.52 4.69
N THR A 365 19.49 -28.37 5.16
CA THR A 365 20.90 -28.00 5.37
C THR A 365 21.60 -27.68 4.05
N GLU A 366 21.31 -28.44 2.99
CA GLU A 366 21.87 -28.19 1.66
C GLU A 366 21.39 -26.83 1.11
N VAL A 367 20.10 -26.54 1.20
CA VAL A 367 19.53 -25.26 0.76
C VAL A 367 20.10 -24.09 1.55
N LEU A 368 20.17 -24.19 2.89
CA LEU A 368 20.73 -23.15 3.73
C LEU A 368 22.20 -22.86 3.42
N LYS A 369 23.01 -23.91 3.19
CA LYS A 369 24.42 -23.73 2.79
C LYS A 369 24.54 -23.02 1.45
N THR A 370 23.75 -23.41 0.45
CA THR A 370 23.75 -22.77 -0.87
C THR A 370 23.43 -21.27 -0.77
N VAL A 371 22.37 -20.92 -0.02
CA VAL A 371 21.97 -19.51 0.18
C VAL A 371 23.03 -18.73 0.96
N MET A 372 23.68 -19.36 1.97
CA MET A 372 24.75 -18.71 2.74
C MET A 372 26.01 -18.47 1.90
N ASP A 373 26.33 -19.38 0.99
CA ASP A 373 27.49 -19.25 0.10
C ASP A 373 27.25 -18.19 -0.98
N GLU A 374 26.06 -18.14 -1.58
CA GLU A 374 25.65 -17.08 -2.52
C GLU A 374 25.71 -15.68 -1.87
N HIS A 375 25.33 -15.55 -0.60
CA HIS A 375 25.42 -14.27 0.13
C HIS A 375 26.89 -13.91 0.52
N ARG A 376 27.79 -14.86 0.62
CA ARG A 376 29.22 -14.55 0.86
C ARG A 376 29.90 -14.05 -0.39
N GLU A 377 29.59 -14.62 -1.56
CA GLU A 377 30.16 -14.18 -2.84
C GLU A 377 29.65 -12.79 -3.28
N THR A 378 28.50 -12.33 -2.79
CA THR A 378 27.96 -10.98 -3.07
C THR A 378 28.44 -9.91 -2.08
N ALA A 379 29.14 -10.28 -1.02
CA ALA A 379 29.66 -9.37 0.03
C ALA A 379 31.17 -9.09 -0.08
N GLU A 380 31.90 -9.74 -1.01
CA GLU A 380 33.24 -9.43 -1.45
C GLU A 380 33.20 -8.61 -2.76
#